data_06b8c4ec6dda7abc463cb032a5fa8395
#
_entry.id   06b8c4ec6dda7abc463cb032a5fa8395
#
_cell.length_a   1.000
_cell.length_b   1.000
_cell.length_c   1.000
_cell.angle_alpha   90.00
_cell.angle_beta   90.00
_cell.angle_gamma   90.00
#
_symmetry.space_group_name_H-M   'P 1'
#
loop_
_entity.id
_entity.type
_entity.pdbx_description
1 polymer ?
#
loop_
_entity_poly.entity_id
_entity_poly.type
_entity_poly.pdbx_seq_one_letter_code
_entity_poly.pdbx_strand_id
1 'polypeptide(L)'
;MKSFETHSEEETIELGRKIAGELPKHAVVLLIGNLGAGKTTLAKGIIDGLGAGKPEEVASPTFTLIHEYAGAYHIDLYRLDTAAQVATLGLDEIFDRDAVVLIEWGEKFRELMPADRIEITLSADGEQNRKIAIH
;
A
#
# COMPACT_ATOMS: atom_id res chain seq x y z
N MET A 1 11.22 6.05 12.90
CA MET A 1 10.27 6.69 11.96
C MET A 1 11.03 7.56 10.97
N LYS A 2 10.67 7.48 9.70
CA LYS A 2 11.21 8.34 8.65
C LYS A 2 10.09 9.18 8.06
N SER A 3 10.37 10.44 7.76
CA SER A 3 9.39 11.37 7.20
C SER A 3 9.90 11.95 5.88
N PHE A 4 8.99 12.13 4.94
CA PHE A 4 9.29 12.65 3.61
C PHE A 4 8.21 13.64 3.17
N GLU A 5 8.58 14.54 2.28
CA GLU A 5 7.63 15.40 1.59
C GLU A 5 7.82 15.23 0.09
N THR A 6 6.71 15.18 -0.63
CA THR A 6 6.73 15.15 -2.09
C THR A 6 5.84 16.28 -2.61
N HIS A 7 6.15 16.76 -3.81
CA HIS A 7 5.51 17.95 -4.38
C HIS A 7 4.86 17.70 -5.75
N SER A 8 4.83 16.44 -6.17
CA SER A 8 4.20 16.04 -7.42
C SER A 8 3.89 14.54 -7.40
N GLU A 9 3.05 14.11 -8.33
CA GLU A 9 2.76 12.69 -8.49
C GLU A 9 4.03 11.91 -8.82
N GLU A 10 4.88 12.45 -9.71
CA GLU A 10 6.14 11.82 -10.07
C GLU A 10 7.07 11.66 -8.87
N GLU A 11 7.13 12.67 -8.01
CA GLU A 11 7.96 12.58 -6.79
C GLU A 11 7.45 11.52 -5.83
N THR A 12 6.13 11.38 -5.72
CA THR A 12 5.54 10.35 -4.86
C THR A 12 5.83 8.96 -5.41
N ILE A 13 5.74 8.78 -6.73
CA ILE A 13 6.10 7.51 -7.37
C ILE A 13 7.58 7.20 -7.15
N GLU A 14 8.46 8.19 -7.32
CA GLU A 14 9.89 8.01 -7.11
C GLU A 14 10.21 7.63 -5.64
N LEU A 15 9.52 8.25 -4.70
CA LEU A 15 9.66 7.87 -3.29
C LEU A 15 9.25 6.40 -3.08
N GLY A 16 8.18 5.97 -3.75
CA GLY A 16 7.74 4.57 -3.70
C GLY A 16 8.81 3.62 -4.19
N ARG A 17 9.50 3.95 -5.27
CA ARG A 17 10.60 3.14 -5.78
C ARG A 17 11.74 3.01 -4.76
N LYS A 18 12.06 4.09 -4.07
CA LYS A 18 13.09 4.08 -3.02
C LYS A 18 12.67 3.23 -1.84
N ILE A 19 11.42 3.36 -1.41
CA ILE A 19 10.88 2.54 -0.32
C ILE A 19 10.98 1.06 -0.68
N ALA A 20 10.63 0.70 -1.92
CA ALA A 20 10.70 -0.69 -2.38
C ALA A 20 12.09 -1.29 -2.19
N GLY A 21 13.15 -0.51 -2.44
CA GLY A 21 14.52 -0.97 -2.27
C GLY A 21 14.90 -1.24 -0.82
N GLU A 22 14.15 -0.73 0.14
CA GLU A 22 14.40 -0.92 1.56
C GLU A 22 13.50 -1.97 2.20
N LEU A 23 12.49 -2.48 1.47
CA LEU A 23 11.57 -3.47 2.01
C LEU A 23 12.18 -4.87 1.95
N PRO A 24 11.94 -5.71 2.99
CA PRO A 24 12.29 -7.12 2.88
C PRO A 24 11.41 -7.80 1.83
N LYS A 25 11.82 -8.97 1.36
CA LYS A 25 11.07 -9.72 0.35
C LYS A 25 9.68 -10.13 0.82
N HIS A 26 9.53 -10.33 2.12
CA HIS A 26 8.26 -10.62 2.75
C HIS A 26 7.94 -9.46 3.69
N ALA A 27 6.93 -8.68 3.33
CA ALA A 27 6.51 -7.54 4.13
C ALA A 27 5.02 -7.30 3.94
N VAL A 28 4.35 -6.89 5.02
CA VAL A 28 2.99 -6.38 4.94
C VAL A 28 3.06 -4.90 5.26
N VAL A 29 2.57 -4.08 4.33
CA VAL A 29 2.65 -2.62 4.42
C VAL A 29 1.24 -2.05 4.37
N LEU A 30 0.82 -1.37 5.42
CA LEU A 30 -0.43 -0.63 5.42
C LEU A 30 -0.18 0.78 4.90
N LEU A 31 -0.93 1.17 3.88
CA LEU A 31 -0.92 2.53 3.35
C LEU A 31 -2.12 3.26 3.94
N ILE A 32 -1.85 4.21 4.83
CA ILE A 32 -2.87 4.84 5.67
C ILE A 32 -3.01 6.31 5.29
N GLY A 33 -4.23 6.74 5.03
CA GLY A 33 -4.51 8.13 4.68
C GLY A 33 -5.92 8.28 4.15
N ASN A 34 -6.41 9.50 4.13
CA ASN A 34 -7.73 9.81 3.61
C ASN A 34 -7.79 9.59 2.09
N LEU A 35 -9.01 9.58 1.54
CA LEU A 35 -9.19 9.54 0.09
C LEU A 35 -8.41 10.70 -0.55
N GLY A 36 -7.69 10.40 -1.62
CA GLY A 36 -6.89 11.40 -2.30
C GLY A 36 -5.54 11.71 -1.66
N ALA A 37 -5.15 10.99 -0.62
CA ALA A 37 -3.87 11.23 0.06
C ALA A 37 -2.66 10.76 -0.73
N GLY A 38 -2.85 9.98 -1.81
CA GLY A 38 -1.77 9.49 -2.64
C GLY A 38 -1.36 8.06 -2.37
N LYS A 39 -2.20 7.28 -1.69
CA LYS A 39 -1.89 5.88 -1.37
C LYS A 39 -1.65 5.04 -2.62
N THR A 40 -2.55 5.13 -3.60
CA THR A 40 -2.39 4.38 -4.85
C THR A 40 -1.19 4.85 -5.64
N THR A 41 -0.92 6.17 -5.64
CA THR A 41 0.25 6.74 -6.31
C THR A 41 1.54 6.19 -5.70
N LEU A 42 1.62 6.15 -4.37
CA LEU A 42 2.79 5.56 -3.70
C LEU A 42 2.90 4.07 -4.02
N ALA A 43 1.78 3.35 -4.04
CA ALA A 43 1.76 1.92 -4.39
C ALA A 43 2.32 1.69 -5.79
N LYS A 44 2.00 2.55 -6.76
CA LYS A 44 2.56 2.47 -8.12
C LYS A 44 4.09 2.47 -8.08
N GLY A 45 4.66 3.39 -7.30
CA GLY A 45 6.11 3.48 -7.16
C GLY A 45 6.71 2.26 -6.49
N ILE A 46 6.07 1.77 -5.43
CA ILE A 46 6.57 0.58 -4.71
C ILE A 46 6.55 -0.64 -5.64
N ILE A 47 5.46 -0.86 -6.35
CA ILE A 47 5.31 -1.99 -7.25
C ILE A 47 6.35 -1.92 -8.38
N ASP A 48 6.56 -0.73 -8.96
CA ASP A 48 7.58 -0.54 -9.98
C ASP A 48 8.98 -0.79 -9.43
N GLY A 49 9.28 -0.27 -8.22
CA GLY A 49 10.57 -0.47 -7.58
C GLY A 49 10.87 -1.92 -7.25
N LEU A 50 9.82 -2.73 -7.02
CA LEU A 50 9.97 -4.17 -6.81
C LEU A 50 10.15 -4.95 -8.11
N GLY A 51 10.00 -4.28 -9.27
CA GLY A 51 10.04 -4.95 -10.56
C GLY A 51 8.79 -5.77 -10.85
N ALA A 52 7.69 -5.50 -10.12
CA ALA A 52 6.47 -6.30 -10.21
C ALA A 52 5.46 -5.77 -11.25
N GLY A 53 5.56 -4.50 -11.62
CA GLY A 53 4.67 -3.89 -12.61
C GLY A 53 5.05 -2.44 -12.84
N LYS A 54 4.68 -1.90 -14.00
CA LYS A 54 4.95 -0.50 -14.31
C LYS A 54 3.88 0.41 -13.69
N PRO A 55 4.19 1.68 -13.39
CA PRO A 55 3.22 2.57 -12.75
C PRO A 55 1.90 2.68 -13.53
N GLU A 56 1.95 2.70 -14.86
CA GLU A 56 0.75 2.81 -15.69
C GLU A 56 -0.10 1.54 -15.67
N GLU A 57 0.45 0.42 -15.20
CA GLU A 57 -0.28 -0.84 -15.08
C GLU A 57 -0.98 -0.98 -13.73
N VAL A 58 -0.64 -0.13 -12.76
CA VAL A 58 -1.18 -0.21 -11.40
C VAL A 58 -2.40 0.68 -11.28
N ALA A 59 -3.52 0.08 -10.89
CA ALA A 59 -4.77 0.79 -10.64
C ALA A 59 -5.26 0.49 -9.23
N SER A 60 -6.13 1.35 -8.69
CA SER A 60 -6.72 1.10 -7.40
C SER A 60 -7.60 -0.14 -7.45
N PRO A 61 -7.42 -1.12 -6.55
CA PRO A 61 -8.24 -2.33 -6.54
C PRO A 61 -9.55 -2.16 -5.78
N THR A 62 -10.16 -0.97 -5.81
CA THR A 62 -11.37 -0.67 -5.03
C THR A 62 -12.52 -1.64 -5.32
N PHE A 63 -12.69 -2.05 -6.57
CA PHE A 63 -13.78 -2.95 -6.96
C PHE A 63 -13.39 -4.42 -6.97
N THR A 64 -12.12 -4.71 -7.30
CA THR A 64 -11.63 -6.08 -7.35
C THR A 64 -11.08 -6.56 -6.02
N LEU A 65 -10.80 -5.63 -5.11
CA LEU A 65 -10.26 -5.83 -3.76
C LEU A 65 -8.80 -6.27 -3.74
N ILE A 66 -8.38 -7.17 -4.62
CA ILE A 66 -7.01 -7.70 -4.64
C ILE A 66 -6.50 -7.71 -6.08
N HIS A 67 -5.36 -7.05 -6.31
CA HIS A 67 -4.58 -7.21 -7.53
C HIS A 67 -3.30 -7.93 -7.20
N GLU A 68 -2.97 -8.96 -7.97
CA GLU A 68 -1.73 -9.72 -7.81
C GLU A 68 -0.74 -9.32 -8.90
N TYR A 69 0.49 -9.03 -8.50
CA TYR A 69 1.62 -8.75 -9.39
C TYR A 69 2.72 -9.76 -9.12
N ALA A 70 3.77 -9.75 -9.91
CA ALA A 70 4.90 -10.65 -9.71
C ALA A 70 5.65 -10.32 -8.41
N GLY A 71 5.37 -11.09 -7.35
CA GLY A 71 6.00 -10.90 -6.04
C GLY A 71 5.35 -9.82 -5.17
N ALA A 72 4.17 -9.32 -5.56
CA ALA A 72 3.48 -8.29 -4.80
C ALA A 72 1.96 -8.42 -4.91
N TYR A 73 1.28 -7.98 -3.87
CA TYR A 73 -0.18 -7.87 -3.83
C TYR A 73 -0.56 -6.44 -3.49
N HIS A 74 -1.59 -5.93 -4.13
CA HIS A 74 -2.18 -4.63 -3.82
C HIS A 74 -3.63 -4.86 -3.43
N ILE A 75 -4.00 -4.54 -2.20
CA ILE A 75 -5.29 -4.85 -1.60
C ILE A 75 -5.95 -3.55 -1.16
N ASP A 76 -7.25 -3.42 -1.38
CA ASP A 76 -8.03 -2.27 -0.93
C ASP A 76 -9.27 -2.76 -0.19
N LEU A 77 -9.38 -2.43 1.09
CA LEU A 77 -10.48 -2.87 1.95
C LEU A 77 -11.55 -1.78 2.15
N TYR A 78 -11.49 -0.71 1.37
CA TYR A 78 -12.40 0.43 1.53
C TYR A 78 -13.88 0.04 1.53
N ARG A 79 -14.26 -0.88 0.65
CA ARG A 79 -15.66 -1.28 0.47
C ARG A 79 -16.15 -2.32 1.47
N LEU A 80 -15.28 -2.85 2.30
CA LEU A 80 -15.64 -3.85 3.30
C LEU A 80 -15.96 -3.18 4.63
N ASP A 81 -17.01 -3.64 5.28
CA ASP A 81 -17.49 -3.05 6.52
C ASP A 81 -17.31 -3.96 7.73
N THR A 82 -17.16 -5.27 7.53
CA THR A 82 -17.13 -6.23 8.63
C THR A 82 -15.93 -7.16 8.54
N ALA A 83 -15.49 -7.66 9.71
CA ALA A 83 -14.42 -8.65 9.76
C ALA A 83 -14.80 -9.93 9.00
N ALA A 84 -16.08 -10.30 9.00
CA ALA A 84 -16.55 -11.49 8.28
C ALA A 84 -16.32 -11.34 6.77
N GLN A 85 -16.54 -10.15 6.24
CA GLN A 85 -16.27 -9.87 4.81
C GLN A 85 -14.78 -10.01 4.50
N VAL A 86 -13.92 -9.46 5.37
CA VAL A 86 -12.46 -9.57 5.19
C VAL A 86 -12.03 -11.03 5.25
N ALA A 87 -12.62 -11.82 6.15
CA ALA A 87 -12.27 -13.23 6.31
C ALA A 87 -12.47 -14.05 5.02
N THR A 88 -13.40 -13.62 4.14
CA THR A 88 -13.65 -14.34 2.88
C THR A 88 -12.54 -14.15 1.85
N LEU A 89 -11.62 -13.21 2.05
CA LEU A 89 -10.57 -12.90 1.08
C LEU A 89 -9.36 -13.84 1.18
N GLY A 90 -9.22 -14.58 2.26
CA GLY A 90 -8.07 -15.46 2.44
C GLY A 90 -6.76 -14.72 2.67
N LEU A 91 -6.81 -13.57 3.37
CA LEU A 91 -5.62 -12.74 3.57
C LEU A 91 -4.53 -13.48 4.34
N ASP A 92 -4.88 -14.36 5.28
CA ASP A 92 -3.88 -15.12 6.05
C ASP A 92 -2.96 -15.92 5.13
N GLU A 93 -3.50 -16.52 4.08
CA GLU A 93 -2.69 -17.26 3.10
C GLU A 93 -1.77 -16.30 2.33
N ILE A 94 -2.28 -15.12 1.98
CA ILE A 94 -1.48 -14.12 1.27
C ILE A 94 -0.36 -13.62 2.18
N PHE A 95 -0.63 -13.37 3.45
CA PHE A 95 0.36 -12.90 4.41
C PHE A 95 1.49 -13.91 4.63
N ASP A 96 1.22 -15.20 4.43
CA ASP A 96 2.23 -16.25 4.58
C ASP A 96 3.10 -16.43 3.33
N ARG A 97 2.75 -15.78 2.22
CA ARG A 97 3.52 -15.90 0.97
C ARG A 97 4.79 -15.04 1.02
N ASP A 98 5.78 -15.44 0.22
CA ASP A 98 7.02 -14.68 0.08
C ASP A 98 6.80 -13.53 -0.91
N ALA A 99 6.09 -12.51 -0.45
CA ALA A 99 5.67 -11.38 -1.28
C ALA A 99 5.55 -10.12 -0.43
N VAL A 100 5.55 -8.97 -1.11
CA VAL A 100 5.23 -7.69 -0.49
C VAL A 100 3.73 -7.44 -0.66
N VAL A 101 3.04 -7.22 0.45
CA VAL A 101 1.59 -7.01 0.45
C VAL A 101 1.30 -5.56 0.84
N LEU A 102 0.74 -4.79 -0.10
CA LEU A 102 0.36 -3.39 0.12
C LEU A 102 -1.14 -3.35 0.37
N ILE A 103 -1.56 -2.77 1.50
CA ILE A 103 -2.96 -2.74 1.88
C ILE A 103 -3.41 -1.30 2.11
N GLU A 104 -4.40 -0.85 1.33
CA GLU A 104 -5.11 0.40 1.56
C GLU A 104 -6.33 0.11 2.42
N TRP A 105 -6.59 0.99 3.40
CA TRP A 105 -7.71 0.88 4.32
C TRP A 105 -7.63 -0.32 5.27
N GLY A 106 -6.42 -0.88 5.47
CA GLY A 106 -6.20 -1.94 6.45
C GLY A 106 -6.42 -1.47 7.89
N GLU A 107 -6.30 -0.17 8.14
CA GLU A 107 -6.52 0.42 9.47
C GLU A 107 -7.97 0.26 9.94
N LYS A 108 -8.91 -0.01 9.05
CA LYS A 108 -10.28 -0.35 9.43
C LYS A 108 -10.37 -1.68 10.17
N PHE A 109 -9.38 -2.55 9.98
CA PHE A 109 -9.38 -3.91 10.51
C PHE A 109 -8.01 -4.25 11.11
N ARG A 110 -7.49 -3.37 11.98
CA ARG A 110 -6.13 -3.52 12.53
C ARG A 110 -5.92 -4.86 13.23
N GLU A 111 -6.95 -5.36 13.91
CA GLU A 111 -6.86 -6.63 14.64
C GLU A 111 -6.73 -7.84 13.72
N LEU A 112 -7.05 -7.68 12.43
CA LEU A 112 -6.90 -8.75 11.44
C LEU A 112 -5.59 -8.65 10.67
N MET A 113 -4.84 -7.56 10.87
CA MET A 113 -3.56 -7.35 10.20
C MET A 113 -2.44 -8.00 11.02
N PRO A 114 -1.36 -8.46 10.36
CA PRO A 114 -0.22 -9.01 11.10
C PRO A 114 0.34 -8.00 12.10
N ALA A 115 0.81 -8.48 13.25
CA ALA A 115 1.47 -7.63 14.22
C ALA A 115 2.80 -7.10 13.68
N ASP A 116 3.50 -7.92 12.91
CA ASP A 116 4.77 -7.54 12.28
C ASP A 116 4.47 -6.91 10.91
N ARG A 117 4.14 -5.63 10.93
CA ARG A 117 3.80 -4.88 9.72
C ARG A 117 4.47 -3.53 9.72
N ILE A 118 4.59 -2.96 8.53
CA ILE A 118 5.06 -1.58 8.33
C ILE A 118 3.82 -0.72 8.08
N GLU A 119 3.75 0.45 8.70
CA GLU A 119 2.68 1.40 8.45
C GLU A 119 3.26 2.66 7.81
N ILE A 120 2.69 3.05 6.67
CA ILE A 120 3.06 4.29 5.98
C ILE A 120 1.84 5.20 6.01
N THR A 121 1.98 6.36 6.64
CA THR A 121 0.91 7.34 6.70
C THR A 121 1.14 8.43 5.66
N LEU A 122 0.07 8.79 4.96
CA LEU A 122 0.10 9.83 3.94
C LEU A 122 -0.95 10.88 4.23
N SER A 123 -0.58 12.15 4.06
CA SER A 123 -1.53 13.25 4.14
C SER A 123 -1.28 14.22 3.00
N ALA A 124 -2.37 14.77 2.46
CA ALA A 124 -2.31 15.80 1.44
C ALA A 124 -2.12 17.17 2.09
N ASP A 125 -1.29 18.01 1.47
CA ASP A 125 -1.07 19.39 1.87
C ASP A 125 -1.17 20.23 0.59
N GLY A 126 -2.41 20.48 0.15
CA GLY A 126 -2.70 21.07 -1.14
C GLY A 126 -2.88 20.01 -2.22
N GLU A 127 -2.95 20.45 -3.48
CA GLU A 127 -3.27 19.51 -4.58
C GLU A 127 -2.18 18.49 -4.86
N GLN A 128 -0.92 18.91 -4.76
CA GLN A 128 0.19 18.05 -5.17
C GLN A 128 1.15 17.70 -4.05
N ASN A 129 1.15 18.45 -2.97
CA ASN A 129 2.08 18.21 -1.87
C ASN A 129 1.58 17.09 -0.98
N ARG A 130 2.51 16.23 -0.57
CA ARG A 130 2.19 15.09 0.31
C ARG A 130 3.22 14.99 1.42
N LYS A 131 2.74 14.65 2.61
CA LYS A 131 3.60 14.31 3.74
C LYS A 131 3.46 12.82 4.00
N ILE A 132 4.59 12.14 4.07
CA ILE A 132 4.63 10.68 4.12
C ILE A 132 5.54 10.28 5.28
N ALA A 133 5.03 9.43 6.16
CA ALA A 133 5.81 8.94 7.31
C ALA A 133 5.77 7.41 7.36
N ILE A 134 6.93 6.81 7.59
CA ILE A 134 7.09 5.37 7.69
C ILE A 134 7.35 5.01 9.16
N HIS A 135 6.55 4.10 9.66
CA HIS A 135 6.62 3.64 11.05
C HIS A 135 7.07 2.21 11.17
#